data_8613f03bcc0fbb6e116c49b08c430538
#
_entry.id   8613f03bcc0fbb6e116c49b08c430538
#
_cell.length_a   1.000
_cell.length_b   1.000
_cell.length_c   1.000
_cell.angle_alpha   90.00
_cell.angle_beta   90.00
_cell.angle_gamma   90.00
#
_symmetry.space_group_name_H-M   'P 1'
#
loop_
_entity.id
_entity.type
_entity.pdbx_description
1 polymer ?
#
loop_
_entity_poly.entity_id
_entity_poly.type
_entity_poly.pdbx_seq_one_letter_code
_entity_poly.pdbx_strand_id
1 'polypeptide(L)'
;MAVLCAGAGFCCACMDYGPQHEEPFAQSQRGVFITCEGNFGWDNASLSFYDPAARSVENEIFIRANGMKLGDVAQSMTLHKGRGYVVVNNSGAVYVIDPATFRVTGVIEGVVSPRYIHFPNDTTAYITDLYDPRITVVDSRSNRIRGRIPMNGHKSTEQMVQWGDEVFVNCWSYDDKILVVDAARETLVDSIEVGPQPSSLVLDRFGKLWTVTDGRTAGIPAALYRIDAATRRVEQTYTFAAGDHPSSVTLNGTRDTLYFINRDVWRMRVDAEELPVTPFLPYTQTTYYEVAVDPLTSEVYVADAIDYVQDGVILRYSPEGELLDEFYVGIIPGAFCWR
;
A
#
# COMPACT_ATOMS: atom_id res chain seq x y z
N MET A 1 -7.77 49.94 66.70
CA MET A 1 -6.90 49.45 65.57
C MET A 1 -7.19 48.05 65.34
N ALA A 2 -8.01 47.72 64.30
CA ALA A 2 -8.41 46.41 63.96
C ALA A 2 -7.67 46.01 62.62
N VAL A 3 -6.89 44.97 62.66
CA VAL A 3 -6.16 44.45 61.49
C VAL A 3 -7.04 43.39 60.85
N LEU A 4 -7.52 43.66 59.61
CA LEU A 4 -8.17 42.63 58.74
C LEU A 4 -7.09 41.78 58.06
N CYS A 5 -7.06 40.51 58.33
CA CYS A 5 -6.35 39.53 57.50
C CYS A 5 -7.26 39.04 56.38
N ALA A 6 -6.95 39.41 55.14
CA ALA A 6 -7.58 38.85 53.96
C ALA A 6 -6.88 37.51 53.61
N GLY A 7 -7.61 36.41 53.76
CA GLY A 7 -7.15 35.08 53.31
C GLY A 7 -7.43 34.94 51.81
N ALA A 8 -6.37 34.78 51.02
CA ALA A 8 -6.48 34.39 49.62
C ALA A 8 -6.69 32.87 49.53
N GLY A 9 -7.89 32.45 49.17
CA GLY A 9 -8.19 31.06 48.84
C GLY A 9 -7.63 30.67 47.48
N PHE A 10 -6.63 29.82 47.44
CA PHE A 10 -6.17 29.14 46.21
C PHE A 10 -7.21 28.08 45.84
N CYS A 11 -8.01 28.34 44.82
CA CYS A 11 -8.80 27.31 44.18
C CYS A 11 -7.84 26.48 43.28
N CYS A 12 -7.38 25.34 43.77
CA CYS A 12 -6.85 24.28 42.91
C CYS A 12 -8.01 23.71 42.09
N ALA A 13 -8.13 24.13 40.85
CA ALA A 13 -8.96 23.40 39.88
C ALA A 13 -8.24 22.07 39.56
N CYS A 14 -8.57 21.02 40.29
CA CYS A 14 -8.29 19.66 39.83
C CYS A 14 -9.11 19.45 38.56
N MET A 15 -8.49 19.47 37.37
CA MET A 15 -9.08 18.85 36.20
C MET A 15 -9.10 17.36 36.48
N ASP A 16 -10.29 16.86 36.80
CA ASP A 16 -10.55 15.44 36.88
C ASP A 16 -10.56 14.89 35.46
N TYR A 17 -9.41 14.41 34.99
CA TYR A 17 -9.38 13.52 33.82
C TYR A 17 -9.96 12.18 34.27
N GLY A 18 -11.29 12.12 34.32
CA GLY A 18 -11.99 10.85 34.46
C GLY A 18 -11.49 9.85 33.41
N PRO A 19 -11.68 8.55 33.60
CA PRO A 19 -11.26 7.57 32.63
C PRO A 19 -11.85 7.98 31.27
N GLN A 20 -10.97 8.29 30.31
CA GLN A 20 -11.42 8.52 28.95
C GLN A 20 -12.09 7.23 28.53
N HIS A 21 -13.41 7.25 28.39
CA HIS A 21 -14.15 6.18 27.74
C HIS A 21 -13.67 6.22 26.29
N GLU A 22 -12.68 5.37 25.95
CA GLU A 22 -12.36 5.08 24.57
C GLU A 22 -13.64 4.56 23.93
N GLU A 23 -14.24 5.32 23.05
CA GLU A 23 -15.37 4.83 22.29
C GLU A 23 -14.91 3.58 21.52
N PRO A 24 -15.63 2.46 21.63
CA PRO A 24 -15.26 1.27 20.90
C PRO A 24 -15.31 1.57 19.40
N PHE A 25 -14.31 1.07 18.67
CA PHE A 25 -14.30 1.19 17.21
C PHE A 25 -15.58 0.62 16.60
N ALA A 26 -16.07 1.25 15.54
CA ALA A 26 -17.23 0.77 14.82
C ALA A 26 -17.01 -0.69 14.38
N GLN A 27 -17.93 -1.57 14.71
CA GLN A 27 -17.87 -3.00 14.41
C GLN A 27 -18.32 -3.25 12.97
N SER A 28 -17.53 -2.86 11.98
CA SER A 28 -17.78 -3.25 10.59
C SER A 28 -17.06 -4.53 10.24
N GLN A 29 -17.77 -5.48 9.63
CA GLN A 29 -17.18 -6.71 9.12
C GLN A 29 -16.54 -6.52 7.75
N ARG A 30 -16.87 -5.44 7.04
CA ARG A 30 -16.33 -5.10 5.73
C ARG A 30 -15.88 -3.65 5.72
N GLY A 31 -14.73 -3.42 5.15
CA GLY A 31 -14.19 -2.08 4.99
C GLY A 31 -12.82 -2.12 4.33
N VAL A 32 -12.18 -0.97 4.31
CA VAL A 32 -10.85 -0.83 3.74
C VAL A 32 -9.92 -0.15 4.74
N PHE A 33 -8.79 -0.76 4.98
CA PHE A 33 -7.66 -0.15 5.65
C PHE A 33 -6.92 0.75 4.67
N ILE A 34 -6.54 1.93 5.11
CA ILE A 34 -5.72 2.88 4.35
C ILE A 34 -4.45 3.13 5.17
N THR A 35 -3.30 2.74 4.62
CA THR A 35 -2.01 3.13 5.21
C THR A 35 -1.66 4.53 4.76
N CYS A 36 -1.33 5.39 5.70
CA CYS A 36 -0.86 6.74 5.46
C CYS A 36 0.62 6.80 5.81
N GLU A 37 1.46 7.05 4.81
CA GLU A 37 2.91 6.97 4.95
C GLU A 37 3.45 7.96 5.99
N GLY A 38 2.82 9.14 6.08
CA GLY A 38 3.38 10.24 6.82
C GLY A 38 4.57 10.87 6.10
N ASN A 39 5.27 11.74 6.77
CA ASN A 39 6.48 12.37 6.24
C ASN A 39 7.72 11.61 6.69
N PHE A 40 8.59 11.27 5.74
CA PHE A 40 9.84 10.56 6.01
C PHE A 40 10.68 11.27 7.10
N GLY A 41 11.04 10.54 8.15
CA GLY A 41 11.81 11.04 9.29
C GLY A 41 10.99 11.74 10.38
N TRP A 42 9.63 11.75 10.30
CA TRP A 42 8.77 12.44 11.24
C TRP A 42 8.01 11.52 12.21
N ASP A 43 8.06 10.21 12.00
CA ASP A 43 7.39 9.24 12.87
C ASP A 43 5.88 9.54 13.04
N ASN A 44 5.23 9.91 11.94
CA ASN A 44 3.83 10.32 11.88
C ASN A 44 3.00 9.48 10.89
N ALA A 45 3.47 8.28 10.54
CA ALA A 45 2.68 7.33 9.80
C ALA A 45 1.42 6.92 10.59
N SER A 46 0.33 6.68 9.88
CA SER A 46 -0.94 6.30 10.50
C SER A 46 -1.67 5.21 9.73
N LEU A 47 -2.70 4.66 10.36
CA LEU A 47 -3.61 3.67 9.76
C LEU A 47 -5.03 4.15 9.97
N SER A 48 -5.81 4.20 8.90
CA SER A 48 -7.23 4.53 8.90
C SER A 48 -8.05 3.31 8.48
N PHE A 49 -9.33 3.26 8.90
CA PHE A 49 -10.28 2.25 8.46
C PHE A 49 -11.57 2.93 8.03
N TYR A 50 -12.01 2.66 6.81
CA TYR A 50 -13.24 3.21 6.25
C TYR A 50 -14.28 2.12 6.06
N ASP A 51 -15.51 2.36 6.56
CA ASP A 51 -16.70 1.54 6.35
C ASP A 51 -17.53 2.14 5.21
N PRO A 52 -17.57 1.51 4.02
CA PRO A 52 -18.31 2.04 2.89
C PRO A 52 -19.84 1.96 3.05
N ALA A 53 -20.36 1.10 3.92
CA ALA A 53 -21.78 0.98 4.18
C ALA A 53 -22.29 2.07 5.13
N ALA A 54 -21.51 2.36 6.17
CA ALA A 54 -21.81 3.44 7.11
C ALA A 54 -21.35 4.82 6.60
N ARG A 55 -20.51 4.88 5.57
CA ARG A 55 -19.82 6.09 5.09
C ARG A 55 -19.07 6.78 6.22
N SER A 56 -18.34 6.01 7.00
CA SER A 56 -17.60 6.52 8.15
C SER A 56 -16.15 6.09 8.12
N VAL A 57 -15.26 6.99 8.49
CA VAL A 57 -13.83 6.74 8.61
C VAL A 57 -13.41 6.82 10.07
N GLU A 58 -12.60 5.86 10.50
CA GLU A 58 -11.90 5.83 11.77
C GLU A 58 -10.41 6.11 11.49
N ASN A 59 -9.95 7.28 11.87
CA ASN A 59 -8.54 7.67 11.71
C ASN A 59 -7.70 7.28 12.93
N GLU A 60 -6.37 7.16 12.71
CA GLU A 60 -5.39 6.87 13.77
C GLU A 60 -5.70 5.59 14.57
N ILE A 61 -6.35 4.59 13.93
CA ILE A 61 -6.81 3.37 14.60
C ILE A 61 -5.68 2.61 15.29
N PHE A 62 -4.45 2.68 14.77
CA PHE A 62 -3.32 1.98 15.37
C PHE A 62 -2.91 2.58 16.72
N ILE A 63 -2.70 3.89 16.79
CA ILE A 63 -2.30 4.55 18.05
C ILE A 63 -3.44 4.51 19.07
N ARG A 64 -4.68 4.68 18.64
CA ARG A 64 -5.87 4.60 19.50
C ARG A 64 -6.05 3.21 20.11
N ALA A 65 -5.77 2.14 19.35
CA ALA A 65 -5.91 0.76 19.84
C ALA A 65 -4.75 0.30 20.72
N ASN A 66 -3.53 0.84 20.52
CA ASN A 66 -2.31 0.28 21.10
C ASN A 66 -1.57 1.25 22.03
N GLY A 67 -1.93 2.54 22.06
CA GLY A 67 -1.26 3.55 22.89
C GLY A 67 0.19 3.86 22.48
N MET A 68 0.58 3.44 21.25
CA MET A 68 1.90 3.70 20.68
C MET A 68 1.79 4.14 19.23
N LYS A 69 2.76 4.91 18.73
CA LYS A 69 2.83 5.31 17.33
C LYS A 69 3.05 4.11 16.41
N LEU A 70 2.55 4.20 15.18
CA LEU A 70 2.80 3.20 14.14
C LEU A 70 4.26 3.23 13.68
N GLY A 71 4.85 4.41 13.58
CA GLY A 71 6.23 4.62 13.17
C GLY A 71 6.35 5.56 11.98
N ASP A 72 7.33 5.29 11.13
CA ASP A 72 7.73 6.13 10.02
C ASP A 72 7.58 5.37 8.70
N VAL A 73 6.77 5.90 7.78
CA VAL A 73 6.41 5.37 6.47
C VAL A 73 5.64 4.03 6.53
N ALA A 74 4.32 4.10 6.79
CA ALA A 74 3.43 2.95 6.65
C ALA A 74 3.20 2.62 5.18
N GLN A 75 4.05 1.75 4.62
CA GLN A 75 4.17 1.50 3.19
C GLN A 75 3.03 0.67 2.61
N SER A 76 2.63 -0.38 3.29
CA SER A 76 1.61 -1.31 2.80
C SER A 76 0.95 -2.09 3.91
N MET A 77 -0.19 -2.71 3.60
CA MET A 77 -0.86 -3.65 4.48
C MET A 77 -1.38 -4.85 3.68
N THR A 78 -1.33 -6.03 4.29
CA THR A 78 -1.88 -7.26 3.72
C THR A 78 -2.66 -8.02 4.76
N LEU A 79 -3.85 -8.50 4.41
CA LEU A 79 -4.62 -9.44 5.24
C LEU A 79 -4.30 -10.87 4.85
N HIS A 80 -3.94 -11.69 5.82
CA HIS A 80 -3.73 -13.13 5.63
C HIS A 80 -4.26 -13.92 6.83
N LYS A 81 -5.16 -14.88 6.60
CA LYS A 81 -5.73 -15.77 7.62
C LYS A 81 -6.24 -15.05 8.86
N GLY A 82 -7.00 -13.97 8.69
CA GLY A 82 -7.59 -13.19 9.77
C GLY A 82 -6.60 -12.34 10.56
N ARG A 83 -5.39 -12.12 10.06
CA ARG A 83 -4.39 -11.20 10.60
C ARG A 83 -4.10 -10.09 9.60
N GLY A 84 -3.87 -8.88 10.10
CA GLY A 84 -3.38 -7.75 9.32
C GLY A 84 -1.87 -7.59 9.51
N TYR A 85 -1.13 -7.43 8.42
CA TYR A 85 0.32 -7.19 8.43
C TYR A 85 0.58 -5.81 7.89
N VAL A 86 0.94 -4.88 8.78
CA VAL A 86 1.22 -3.48 8.43
C VAL A 86 2.73 -3.32 8.30
N VAL A 87 3.19 -3.02 7.10
CA VAL A 87 4.61 -2.86 6.78
C VAL A 87 5.01 -1.40 7.01
N VAL A 88 5.97 -1.17 7.93
CA VAL A 88 6.45 0.17 8.28
C VAL A 88 7.90 0.31 7.84
N ASN A 89 8.07 0.95 6.69
CA ASN A 89 9.32 0.97 5.93
C ASN A 89 10.50 1.54 6.71
N ASN A 90 10.44 2.80 7.09
CA ASN A 90 11.58 3.46 7.75
C ASN A 90 11.73 3.10 9.24
N SER A 91 10.75 2.41 9.82
CA SER A 91 10.89 1.82 11.16
C SER A 91 11.46 0.40 11.15
N GLY A 92 11.64 -0.21 9.97
CA GLY A 92 12.23 -1.55 9.84
C GLY A 92 11.40 -2.64 10.54
N ALA A 93 10.08 -2.56 10.47
CA ALA A 93 9.18 -3.46 11.18
C ALA A 93 7.93 -3.82 10.36
N VAL A 94 7.34 -4.98 10.66
CA VAL A 94 6.00 -5.34 10.22
C VAL A 94 5.16 -5.66 11.44
N TYR A 95 4.17 -4.84 11.73
CA TYR A 95 3.22 -5.10 12.81
C TYR A 95 2.16 -6.10 12.37
N VAL A 96 1.89 -7.08 13.22
CA VAL A 96 0.80 -8.03 13.04
C VAL A 96 -0.34 -7.62 13.95
N ILE A 97 -1.48 -7.28 13.37
CA ILE A 97 -2.65 -6.80 14.12
C ILE A 97 -3.84 -7.74 13.95
N ASP A 98 -4.72 -7.74 14.94
CA ASP A 98 -6.08 -8.24 14.79
C ASP A 98 -6.91 -7.19 14.02
N PRO A 99 -7.42 -7.51 12.82
CA PRO A 99 -8.14 -6.54 12.00
C PRO A 99 -9.51 -6.13 12.56
N ALA A 100 -10.03 -6.81 13.58
CA ALA A 100 -11.29 -6.45 14.21
C ALA A 100 -11.11 -5.46 15.36
N THR A 101 -10.00 -5.59 16.11
CA THR A 101 -9.71 -4.76 17.29
C THR A 101 -8.58 -3.76 17.05
N PHE A 102 -7.89 -3.89 15.92
CA PHE A 102 -6.71 -3.12 15.53
C PHE A 102 -5.51 -3.28 16.50
N ARG A 103 -5.62 -4.19 17.45
CA ARG A 103 -4.57 -4.46 18.45
C ARG A 103 -3.42 -5.26 17.86
N VAL A 104 -2.21 -4.88 18.22
CA VAL A 104 -0.99 -5.60 17.88
C VAL A 104 -1.00 -6.98 18.57
N THR A 105 -0.79 -8.02 17.78
CA THR A 105 -0.69 -9.41 18.20
C THR A 105 0.71 -9.99 18.01
N GLY A 106 1.56 -9.26 17.28
CA GLY A 106 2.96 -9.64 17.04
C GLY A 106 3.69 -8.58 16.22
N VAL A 107 5.00 -8.75 16.13
CA VAL A 107 5.87 -7.91 15.31
C VAL A 107 6.89 -8.80 14.62
N ILE A 108 7.22 -8.49 13.36
CA ILE A 108 8.35 -9.04 12.63
C ILE A 108 9.42 -7.96 12.59
N GLU A 109 10.55 -8.22 13.24
CA GLU A 109 11.70 -7.33 13.33
C GLU A 109 12.90 -7.93 12.59
N GLY A 110 13.95 -7.12 12.36
CA GLY A 110 15.18 -7.58 11.69
C GLY A 110 15.12 -7.48 10.17
N VAL A 111 14.17 -6.73 9.63
CA VAL A 111 14.13 -6.21 8.26
C VAL A 111 14.74 -4.81 8.25
N VAL A 112 15.24 -4.34 7.10
CA VAL A 112 15.96 -3.06 7.00
C VAL A 112 15.01 -1.92 6.62
N SER A 113 14.38 -2.06 5.46
CA SER A 113 13.46 -1.07 4.90
C SER A 113 12.36 -1.82 4.15
N PRO A 114 11.48 -2.55 4.88
CA PRO A 114 10.50 -3.44 4.28
C PRO A 114 9.48 -2.67 3.42
N ARG A 115 9.06 -3.29 2.31
CA ARG A 115 8.13 -2.67 1.38
C ARG A 115 6.78 -3.37 1.33
N TYR A 116 6.77 -4.65 1.00
CA TYR A 116 5.56 -5.45 0.89
C TYR A 116 5.74 -6.81 1.54
N ILE A 117 4.63 -7.41 1.98
CA ILE A 117 4.60 -8.78 2.46
C ILE A 117 3.66 -9.61 1.59
N HIS A 118 4.12 -10.78 1.15
CA HIS A 118 3.37 -11.74 0.34
C HIS A 118 3.42 -13.13 0.98
N PHE A 119 2.35 -13.89 0.82
CA PHE A 119 2.22 -15.24 1.38
C PHE A 119 2.16 -16.27 0.25
N PRO A 120 3.30 -16.86 -0.15
CA PRO A 120 3.32 -17.89 -1.18
C PRO A 120 2.58 -19.16 -0.78
N ASN A 121 2.44 -19.39 0.52
CA ASN A 121 1.63 -20.45 1.10
C ASN A 121 1.19 -20.08 2.52
N ASP A 122 0.44 -20.98 3.16
CA ASP A 122 -0.17 -20.77 4.47
C ASP A 122 0.79 -20.52 5.63
N THR A 123 2.04 -20.91 5.49
CA THR A 123 3.03 -20.92 6.58
C THR A 123 4.25 -20.06 6.32
N THR A 124 4.37 -19.54 5.10
CA THR A 124 5.52 -18.76 4.65
C THR A 124 5.06 -17.37 4.26
N ALA A 125 5.81 -16.35 4.67
CA ALA A 125 5.69 -15.01 4.14
C ALA A 125 7.04 -14.56 3.57
N TYR A 126 6.99 -13.79 2.49
CA TYR A 126 8.12 -13.09 1.88
C TYR A 126 7.96 -11.60 2.15
N ILE A 127 9.04 -10.95 2.57
CA ILE A 127 9.07 -9.50 2.77
C ILE A 127 10.14 -8.93 1.83
N THR A 128 9.72 -8.05 0.95
CA THR A 128 10.59 -7.25 0.08
C THR A 128 11.19 -6.07 0.83
N ASP A 129 12.32 -5.56 0.35
CA ASP A 129 13.07 -4.53 1.05
C ASP A 129 13.71 -3.55 0.04
N LEU A 130 13.73 -2.27 0.39
CA LEU A 130 14.29 -1.22 -0.47
C LEU A 130 15.83 -1.28 -0.54
N TYR A 131 16.47 -1.66 0.55
CA TYR A 131 17.93 -1.61 0.68
C TYR A 131 18.58 -2.97 0.88
N ASP A 132 17.90 -3.96 1.48
CA ASP A 132 18.44 -5.32 1.56
C ASP A 132 18.30 -6.01 0.19
N PRO A 133 19.40 -6.47 -0.43
CA PRO A 133 19.37 -7.18 -1.71
C PRO A 133 18.88 -8.63 -1.57
N ARG A 134 18.02 -8.89 -0.61
CA ARG A 134 17.48 -10.20 -0.31
C ARG A 134 16.01 -10.08 0.08
N ILE A 135 15.19 -11.01 -0.34
CA ILE A 135 13.83 -11.18 0.18
C ILE A 135 13.92 -11.91 1.52
N THR A 136 13.31 -11.34 2.56
CA THR A 136 13.25 -11.97 3.87
C THR A 136 12.15 -13.02 3.91
N VAL A 137 12.48 -14.23 4.39
CA VAL A 137 11.57 -15.36 4.53
C VAL A 137 11.16 -15.52 6.00
N VAL A 138 9.86 -15.49 6.24
CA VAL A 138 9.26 -15.52 7.59
C VAL A 138 8.36 -16.74 7.74
N ASP A 139 8.42 -17.40 8.89
CA ASP A 139 7.39 -18.32 9.33
C ASP A 139 6.17 -17.51 9.82
N SER A 140 5.06 -17.57 9.10
CA SER A 140 3.87 -16.77 9.36
C SER A 140 3.13 -17.15 10.65
N ARG A 141 3.38 -18.34 11.22
CA ARG A 141 2.75 -18.77 12.46
C ARG A 141 3.43 -18.16 13.68
N SER A 142 4.77 -18.09 13.63
CA SER A 142 5.59 -17.58 14.74
C SER A 142 6.03 -16.13 14.55
N ASN A 143 5.81 -15.53 13.36
CA ASN A 143 6.31 -14.21 12.96
C ASN A 143 7.84 -14.09 13.02
N ARG A 144 8.57 -15.21 12.85
CA ARG A 144 10.03 -15.24 12.94
C ARG A 144 10.68 -15.38 11.58
N ILE A 145 11.72 -14.61 11.35
CA ILE A 145 12.58 -14.76 10.18
C ILE A 145 13.24 -16.13 10.25
N ARG A 146 13.14 -16.93 9.18
CA ARG A 146 13.76 -18.26 9.06
C ARG A 146 14.81 -18.34 7.95
N GLY A 147 14.88 -17.35 7.07
CA GLY A 147 15.82 -17.33 5.97
C GLY A 147 15.79 -16.04 5.18
N ARG A 148 16.63 -15.97 4.17
CA ARG A 148 16.66 -14.89 3.18
C ARG A 148 17.00 -15.45 1.81
N ILE A 149 16.33 -14.99 0.76
CA ILE A 149 16.57 -15.37 -0.63
C ILE A 149 17.43 -14.29 -1.28
N PRO A 150 18.68 -14.60 -1.69
CA PRO A 150 19.52 -13.64 -2.40
C PRO A 150 18.94 -13.26 -3.76
N MET A 151 18.92 -11.96 -4.09
CA MET A 151 18.46 -11.46 -5.39
C MET A 151 19.60 -11.18 -6.38
N ASN A 152 20.78 -11.79 -6.17
CA ASN A 152 21.93 -11.80 -7.08
C ASN A 152 22.40 -10.41 -7.54
N GLY A 153 22.29 -9.41 -6.65
CA GLY A 153 22.71 -8.02 -6.93
C GLY A 153 21.57 -7.07 -7.26
N HIS A 154 20.37 -7.59 -7.56
CA HIS A 154 19.15 -6.76 -7.68
C HIS A 154 18.76 -6.18 -6.32
N LYS A 155 18.25 -4.97 -6.35
CA LYS A 155 17.87 -4.20 -5.15
C LYS A 155 16.47 -3.61 -5.31
N SER A 156 16.01 -2.96 -4.26
CA SER A 156 14.75 -2.22 -4.27
C SER A 156 13.58 -3.09 -4.71
N THR A 157 13.48 -4.27 -4.13
CA THR A 157 12.35 -5.17 -4.36
C THR A 157 11.07 -4.59 -3.75
N GLU A 158 9.98 -4.62 -4.51
CA GLU A 158 8.72 -3.99 -4.18
C GLU A 158 7.56 -5.00 -4.18
N GLN A 159 6.56 -4.76 -5.00
CA GLN A 159 5.35 -5.59 -5.05
C GLN A 159 5.63 -7.00 -5.54
N MET A 160 4.83 -7.92 -5.04
CA MET A 160 4.89 -9.33 -5.38
C MET A 160 3.52 -9.84 -5.84
N VAL A 161 3.51 -10.62 -6.90
CA VAL A 161 2.34 -11.40 -7.32
C VAL A 161 2.76 -12.84 -7.59
N GLN A 162 1.82 -13.77 -7.48
CA GLN A 162 2.11 -15.19 -7.63
C GLN A 162 1.30 -15.82 -8.76
N TRP A 163 2.00 -16.64 -9.57
CA TRP A 163 1.40 -17.51 -10.57
C TRP A 163 1.94 -18.94 -10.39
N GLY A 164 1.08 -19.86 -9.99
CA GLY A 164 1.49 -21.20 -9.61
C GLY A 164 2.47 -21.20 -8.44
N ASP A 165 3.62 -21.85 -8.63
CA ASP A 165 4.70 -21.90 -7.63
C ASP A 165 5.73 -20.78 -7.80
N GLU A 166 5.48 -19.81 -8.69
CA GLU A 166 6.40 -18.71 -8.96
C GLU A 166 5.87 -17.39 -8.39
N VAL A 167 6.73 -16.68 -7.66
CA VAL A 167 6.49 -15.32 -7.16
C VAL A 167 7.29 -14.35 -8.01
N PHE A 168 6.59 -13.43 -8.65
CA PHE A 168 7.15 -12.36 -9.45
C PHE A 168 7.30 -11.12 -8.60
N VAL A 169 8.45 -10.42 -8.72
CA VAL A 169 8.81 -9.29 -7.87
C VAL A 169 9.38 -8.19 -8.74
N ASN A 170 8.82 -6.98 -8.70
CA ASN A 170 9.42 -5.84 -9.39
C ASN A 170 10.54 -5.21 -8.57
N CYS A 171 11.54 -4.67 -9.29
CA CYS A 171 12.68 -3.95 -8.71
C CYS A 171 12.59 -2.48 -9.11
N TRP A 172 12.14 -1.61 -8.20
CA TRP A 172 11.81 -0.24 -8.54
C TRP A 172 13.04 0.64 -8.79
N SER A 173 13.94 0.77 -7.82
CA SER A 173 14.99 1.79 -7.89
C SER A 173 16.28 1.22 -8.47
N TYR A 174 16.81 1.89 -9.50
CA TYR A 174 18.07 1.52 -10.16
C TYR A 174 18.09 0.15 -10.84
N ASP A 175 16.93 -0.39 -11.18
CA ASP A 175 16.79 -1.69 -11.84
C ASP A 175 15.76 -1.61 -12.99
N ASP A 176 15.72 -2.64 -13.81
CA ASP A 176 14.84 -2.77 -14.97
C ASP A 176 14.25 -4.19 -15.08
N LYS A 177 14.13 -4.89 -13.96
CA LYS A 177 13.75 -6.30 -13.95
C LYS A 177 12.48 -6.59 -13.14
N ILE A 178 11.77 -7.60 -13.60
CA ILE A 178 10.84 -8.39 -12.78
C ILE A 178 11.54 -9.70 -12.46
N LEU A 179 11.81 -9.96 -11.20
CA LEU A 179 12.47 -11.17 -10.72
C LEU A 179 11.46 -12.31 -10.57
N VAL A 180 11.92 -13.55 -10.79
CA VAL A 180 11.10 -14.75 -10.64
C VAL A 180 11.70 -15.64 -9.56
N VAL A 181 10.95 -15.85 -8.49
CA VAL A 181 11.33 -16.68 -7.34
C VAL A 181 10.51 -17.96 -7.33
N ASP A 182 11.19 -19.10 -7.33
CA ASP A 182 10.56 -20.41 -7.07
C ASP A 182 10.19 -20.47 -5.57
N ALA A 183 8.90 -20.51 -5.28
CA ALA A 183 8.40 -20.49 -3.91
C ALA A 183 8.66 -21.78 -3.13
N ALA A 184 8.77 -22.93 -3.83
CA ALA A 184 9.03 -24.21 -3.20
C ALA A 184 10.50 -24.38 -2.83
N ARG A 185 11.41 -23.86 -3.68
CA ARG A 185 12.87 -23.93 -3.47
C ARG A 185 13.42 -22.71 -2.72
N GLU A 186 12.64 -21.65 -2.65
CA GLU A 186 13.05 -20.35 -2.08
C GLU A 186 14.33 -19.81 -2.75
N THR A 187 14.34 -19.81 -4.07
CA THR A 187 15.48 -19.36 -4.88
C THR A 187 15.03 -18.46 -6.02
N LEU A 188 15.85 -17.48 -6.36
CA LEU A 188 15.73 -16.71 -7.59
C LEU A 188 16.06 -17.65 -8.77
N VAL A 189 15.16 -17.79 -9.72
CA VAL A 189 15.30 -18.71 -10.85
C VAL A 189 15.39 -18.01 -12.20
N ASP A 190 14.89 -16.75 -12.30
CA ASP A 190 14.88 -16.00 -13.55
C ASP A 190 14.69 -14.52 -13.31
N SER A 191 14.84 -13.73 -14.37
CA SER A 191 14.46 -12.31 -14.40
C SER A 191 13.96 -11.93 -15.79
N ILE A 192 12.96 -11.06 -15.83
CA ILE A 192 12.34 -10.56 -17.05
C ILE A 192 12.74 -9.09 -17.23
N GLU A 193 13.35 -8.77 -18.36
CA GLU A 193 13.73 -7.39 -18.67
C GLU A 193 12.51 -6.57 -19.08
N VAL A 194 12.37 -5.40 -18.47
CA VAL A 194 11.39 -4.36 -18.78
C VAL A 194 12.09 -3.01 -18.89
N GLY A 195 11.38 -1.91 -18.89
CA GLY A 195 12.01 -0.58 -18.81
C GLY A 195 12.49 -0.27 -17.37
N PRO A 196 13.30 0.80 -17.23
CA PRO A 196 13.82 1.22 -15.94
C PRO A 196 12.72 1.57 -14.94
N GLN A 197 12.95 1.25 -13.67
CA GLN A 197 12.13 1.61 -12.52
C GLN A 197 10.67 1.11 -12.63
N PRO A 198 10.44 -0.21 -12.78
CA PRO A 198 9.10 -0.78 -12.72
C PRO A 198 8.50 -0.56 -11.34
N SER A 199 7.37 0.18 -11.25
CA SER A 199 6.85 0.68 -9.97
C SER A 199 5.66 -0.08 -9.41
N SER A 200 4.93 -0.81 -10.23
CA SER A 200 3.77 -1.60 -9.82
C SER A 200 3.80 -2.97 -10.45
N LEU A 201 3.14 -3.95 -9.85
CA LEU A 201 3.05 -5.30 -10.39
C LEU A 201 1.71 -5.93 -10.03
N VAL A 202 0.89 -6.26 -11.03
CA VAL A 202 -0.38 -6.95 -10.85
C VAL A 202 -0.52 -8.12 -11.80
N LEU A 203 -1.40 -9.07 -11.47
CA LEU A 203 -1.66 -10.28 -12.26
C LEU A 203 -3.13 -10.34 -12.65
N ASP A 204 -3.42 -10.35 -13.95
CA ASP A 204 -4.77 -10.40 -14.47
C ASP A 204 -5.36 -11.84 -14.48
N ARG A 205 -6.66 -11.93 -14.84
CA ARG A 205 -7.38 -13.21 -14.88
C ARG A 205 -6.88 -14.20 -15.93
N PHE A 206 -6.10 -13.73 -16.91
CA PHE A 206 -5.55 -14.54 -17.99
C PHE A 206 -4.10 -14.97 -17.74
N GLY A 207 -3.57 -14.71 -16.54
CA GLY A 207 -2.20 -15.04 -16.19
C GLY A 207 -1.17 -14.09 -16.80
N LYS A 208 -1.58 -12.84 -17.11
CA LYS A 208 -0.65 -11.81 -17.57
C LYS A 208 -0.26 -10.91 -16.42
N LEU A 209 1.03 -10.69 -16.29
CA LEU A 209 1.60 -9.68 -15.40
C LEU A 209 1.54 -8.32 -16.10
N TRP A 210 1.27 -7.30 -15.29
CA TRP A 210 1.28 -5.92 -15.74
C TRP A 210 2.16 -5.09 -14.80
N THR A 211 3.04 -4.31 -15.40
CA THR A 211 3.92 -3.37 -14.68
C THR A 211 4.07 -2.09 -15.48
N VAL A 212 4.30 -0.98 -14.79
CA VAL A 212 4.54 0.32 -15.41
C VAL A 212 5.90 0.85 -14.99
N THR A 213 6.60 1.52 -15.91
CA THR A 213 7.86 2.22 -15.67
C THR A 213 7.64 3.72 -15.63
N ASP A 214 8.40 4.46 -14.81
CA ASP A 214 8.11 5.84 -14.48
C ASP A 214 8.59 6.89 -15.53
N GLY A 215 9.39 6.49 -16.52
CA GLY A 215 9.89 7.37 -17.58
C GLY A 215 10.87 8.45 -17.13
N ARG A 216 11.40 8.39 -15.91
CA ARG A 216 12.35 9.39 -15.40
C ARG A 216 13.79 9.17 -15.85
N THR A 217 14.08 8.03 -16.47
CA THR A 217 15.39 7.76 -17.06
C THR A 217 15.53 8.51 -18.37
N ALA A 218 16.53 9.38 -18.48
CA ALA A 218 16.74 10.23 -19.65
C ALA A 218 16.83 9.43 -20.96
N GLY A 219 16.00 9.79 -21.93
CA GLY A 219 15.94 9.15 -23.24
C GLY A 219 15.14 7.84 -23.31
N ILE A 220 14.56 7.38 -22.20
CA ILE A 220 13.71 6.19 -22.17
C ILE A 220 12.32 6.60 -21.71
N PRO A 221 11.29 6.53 -22.59
CA PRO A 221 9.93 6.89 -22.20
C PRO A 221 9.36 5.87 -21.23
N ALA A 222 8.38 6.29 -20.43
CA ALA A 222 7.58 5.40 -19.63
C ALA A 222 6.82 4.37 -20.51
N ALA A 223 6.60 3.19 -19.99
CA ALA A 223 5.81 2.17 -20.67
C ALA A 223 5.03 1.29 -19.69
N LEU A 224 3.88 0.81 -20.14
CA LEU A 224 3.12 -0.26 -19.51
C LEU A 224 3.43 -1.58 -20.24
N TYR A 225 3.80 -2.59 -19.51
CA TYR A 225 4.18 -3.90 -20.04
C TYR A 225 3.12 -4.94 -19.72
N ARG A 226 2.74 -5.74 -20.73
CA ARG A 226 1.99 -7.00 -20.56
C ARG A 226 2.95 -8.17 -20.77
N ILE A 227 3.04 -9.03 -19.77
CA ILE A 227 4.00 -10.13 -19.70
C ILE A 227 3.23 -11.42 -19.47
N ASP A 228 3.48 -12.45 -20.23
CA ASP A 228 2.92 -13.78 -19.99
C ASP A 228 3.66 -14.45 -18.82
N ALA A 229 2.95 -14.72 -17.72
CA ALA A 229 3.55 -15.30 -16.51
C ALA A 229 4.08 -16.73 -16.74
N ALA A 230 3.43 -17.52 -17.58
CA ALA A 230 3.83 -18.91 -17.83
C ALA A 230 5.09 -19.03 -18.70
N THR A 231 5.25 -18.14 -19.69
CA THR A 231 6.41 -18.12 -20.59
C THR A 231 7.48 -17.11 -20.21
N ARG A 232 7.16 -16.20 -19.25
CA ARG A 232 8.03 -15.11 -18.80
C ARG A 232 8.44 -14.15 -19.93
N ARG A 233 7.57 -13.96 -20.93
CA ARG A 233 7.85 -13.12 -22.10
C ARG A 233 6.99 -11.87 -22.08
N VAL A 234 7.62 -10.73 -22.40
CA VAL A 234 6.91 -9.51 -22.74
C VAL A 234 6.14 -9.75 -24.03
N GLU A 235 4.82 -9.66 -23.98
CA GLU A 235 3.92 -9.82 -25.15
C GLU A 235 3.61 -8.49 -25.80
N GLN A 236 3.49 -7.42 -24.98
CA GLN A 236 3.10 -6.11 -25.45
C GLN A 236 3.77 -5.04 -24.59
N THR A 237 4.15 -3.94 -25.26
CA THR A 237 4.67 -2.73 -24.63
C THR A 237 3.86 -1.54 -25.12
N TYR A 238 3.26 -0.82 -24.21
CA TYR A 238 2.48 0.39 -24.47
C TYR A 238 3.32 1.59 -24.04
N THR A 239 3.85 2.32 -25.01
CA THR A 239 4.73 3.47 -24.73
C THR A 239 3.92 4.73 -24.49
N PHE A 240 4.19 5.42 -23.38
CA PHE A 240 3.59 6.73 -23.08
C PHE A 240 4.29 7.87 -23.81
N ALA A 241 3.68 9.04 -23.82
CA ALA A 241 4.29 10.23 -24.41
C ALA A 241 5.52 10.68 -23.60
N ALA A 242 6.42 11.41 -24.26
CA ALA A 242 7.59 11.96 -23.59
C ALA A 242 7.17 12.94 -22.48
N GLY A 243 7.68 12.73 -21.28
CA GLY A 243 7.35 13.52 -20.09
C GLY A 243 6.17 12.98 -19.28
N ASP A 244 5.56 11.88 -19.69
CA ASP A 244 4.60 11.16 -18.85
C ASP A 244 5.30 10.38 -17.74
N HIS A 245 4.63 10.32 -16.58
CA HIS A 245 5.12 9.63 -15.38
C HIS A 245 4.02 8.76 -14.77
N PRO A 246 3.63 7.67 -15.45
CA PRO A 246 2.57 6.80 -14.97
C PRO A 246 2.98 6.06 -13.70
N SER A 247 1.99 5.75 -12.85
CA SER A 247 2.18 5.04 -11.58
C SER A 247 0.93 4.26 -11.19
N SER A 248 1.01 3.51 -10.11
CA SER A 248 -0.14 2.91 -9.41
C SER A 248 -1.05 2.07 -10.32
N VAL A 249 -0.51 0.96 -10.85
CA VAL A 249 -1.33 0.02 -11.63
C VAL A 249 -2.11 -0.90 -10.71
N THR A 250 -3.44 -0.98 -10.89
CA THR A 250 -4.32 -1.89 -10.17
C THR A 250 -5.35 -2.54 -11.09
N LEU A 251 -6.09 -3.51 -10.59
CA LEU A 251 -7.13 -4.25 -11.31
C LEU A 251 -8.47 -4.17 -10.60
N ASN A 252 -9.56 -4.24 -11.37
CA ASN A 252 -10.88 -4.47 -10.80
C ASN A 252 -11.02 -5.89 -10.22
N GLY A 253 -12.12 -6.18 -9.53
CA GLY A 253 -12.36 -7.45 -8.87
C GLY A 253 -12.40 -8.66 -9.81
N THR A 254 -12.83 -8.50 -11.05
CA THR A 254 -12.82 -9.55 -12.08
C THR A 254 -11.46 -9.72 -12.75
N ARG A 255 -10.51 -8.83 -12.46
CA ARG A 255 -9.14 -8.80 -13.00
C ARG A 255 -9.09 -8.79 -14.53
N ASP A 256 -10.02 -8.08 -15.15
CA ASP A 256 -10.10 -7.89 -16.60
C ASP A 256 -10.01 -6.43 -17.04
N THR A 257 -9.89 -5.51 -16.08
CA THR A 257 -9.78 -4.08 -16.31
C THR A 257 -8.69 -3.49 -15.42
N LEU A 258 -7.72 -2.83 -16.06
CA LEU A 258 -6.64 -2.09 -15.42
C LEU A 258 -7.06 -0.66 -15.12
N TYR A 259 -6.54 -0.13 -14.02
CA TYR A 259 -6.54 1.28 -13.68
C TYR A 259 -5.10 1.71 -13.41
N PHE A 260 -4.76 2.93 -13.78
CA PHE A 260 -3.44 3.52 -13.51
C PHE A 260 -3.54 5.05 -13.47
N ILE A 261 -2.56 5.67 -12.83
CA ILE A 261 -2.42 7.12 -12.77
C ILE A 261 -1.39 7.56 -13.81
N ASN A 262 -1.73 8.52 -14.65
CA ASN A 262 -0.78 9.32 -15.45
C ASN A 262 -1.37 10.72 -15.54
N ARG A 263 -1.13 11.54 -14.52
CA ARG A 263 -1.81 12.80 -14.22
C ARG A 263 -3.31 12.62 -13.97
N ASP A 264 -4.04 12.05 -14.91
CA ASP A 264 -5.43 11.60 -14.80
C ASP A 264 -5.48 10.17 -14.25
N VAL A 265 -6.65 9.70 -13.82
CA VAL A 265 -6.86 8.26 -13.62
C VAL A 265 -7.39 7.64 -14.92
N TRP A 266 -6.69 6.66 -15.40
CA TRP A 266 -6.99 5.95 -16.64
C TRP A 266 -7.55 4.56 -16.38
N ARG A 267 -8.34 4.06 -17.32
CA ARG A 267 -8.94 2.72 -17.28
C ARG A 267 -8.83 2.08 -18.65
N MET A 268 -8.37 0.81 -18.71
CA MET A 268 -8.34 0.03 -19.94
C MET A 268 -8.63 -1.45 -19.67
N ARG A 269 -9.18 -2.13 -20.64
CA ARG A 269 -9.33 -3.58 -20.59
C ARG A 269 -7.98 -4.26 -20.73
N VAL A 270 -7.80 -5.42 -20.08
CA VAL A 270 -6.54 -6.21 -20.18
C VAL A 270 -6.31 -6.83 -21.57
N ASP A 271 -7.33 -6.86 -22.42
CA ASP A 271 -7.24 -7.31 -23.81
C ASP A 271 -7.12 -6.16 -24.82
N ALA A 272 -7.03 -4.91 -24.37
CA ALA A 272 -6.83 -3.76 -25.26
C ALA A 272 -5.45 -3.81 -25.92
N GLU A 273 -5.36 -3.36 -27.17
CA GLU A 273 -4.11 -3.32 -27.92
C GLU A 273 -3.41 -1.96 -27.88
N GLU A 274 -4.12 -0.91 -27.42
CA GLU A 274 -3.64 0.48 -27.36
C GLU A 274 -3.99 1.11 -26.01
N LEU A 275 -3.23 2.14 -25.61
CA LEU A 275 -3.55 2.96 -24.44
C LEU A 275 -4.88 3.70 -24.66
N PRO A 276 -5.66 3.93 -23.60
CA PRO A 276 -6.90 4.68 -23.70
C PRO A 276 -6.64 6.13 -24.08
N VAL A 277 -7.54 6.73 -24.85
CA VAL A 277 -7.47 8.14 -25.28
C VAL A 277 -8.36 9.07 -24.46
N THR A 278 -9.22 8.51 -23.61
CA THR A 278 -10.11 9.27 -22.72
C THR A 278 -9.88 8.80 -21.29
N PRO A 279 -9.57 9.69 -20.35
CA PRO A 279 -9.38 9.34 -18.96
C PRO A 279 -10.68 8.85 -18.33
N PHE A 280 -10.56 7.97 -17.34
CA PHE A 280 -11.68 7.55 -16.50
C PHE A 280 -12.08 8.68 -15.54
N LEU A 281 -11.11 9.27 -14.85
CA LEU A 281 -11.29 10.47 -14.04
C LEU A 281 -10.31 11.54 -14.51
N PRO A 282 -10.81 12.65 -15.09
CA PRO A 282 -9.97 13.75 -15.51
C PRO A 282 -9.29 14.44 -14.33
N TYR A 283 -8.10 14.94 -14.55
CA TYR A 283 -7.35 15.75 -13.60
C TYR A 283 -8.10 17.02 -13.20
N THR A 284 -8.26 17.25 -11.89
CA THR A 284 -8.95 18.41 -11.32
C THR A 284 -8.08 19.21 -10.36
N GLN A 285 -6.77 19.31 -10.61
CA GLN A 285 -5.76 19.91 -9.73
C GLN A 285 -5.54 19.12 -8.43
N THR A 286 -5.77 17.82 -8.49
CA THR A 286 -5.64 16.86 -7.40
C THR A 286 -4.27 16.18 -7.48
N THR A 287 -3.59 15.99 -6.37
CA THR A 287 -2.34 15.23 -6.32
C THR A 287 -2.66 13.74 -6.19
N TYR A 288 -3.14 13.11 -7.28
CA TYR A 288 -3.42 11.68 -7.30
C TYR A 288 -2.14 10.89 -6.98
N TYR A 289 -2.16 10.17 -5.87
CA TYR A 289 -1.02 9.43 -5.36
C TYR A 289 -1.16 7.92 -5.55
N GLU A 290 -2.32 7.36 -5.20
CA GLU A 290 -2.60 5.93 -5.32
C GLU A 290 -4.03 5.70 -5.83
N VAL A 291 -4.24 4.63 -6.61
CA VAL A 291 -5.56 4.18 -7.05
C VAL A 291 -5.76 2.72 -6.69
N ALA A 292 -6.91 2.39 -6.12
CA ALA A 292 -7.29 1.02 -5.80
C ALA A 292 -8.74 0.77 -6.16
N VAL A 293 -9.08 -0.50 -6.40
CA VAL A 293 -10.44 -0.90 -6.78
C VAL A 293 -10.94 -1.95 -5.81
N ASP A 294 -12.11 -1.73 -5.25
CA ASP A 294 -12.78 -2.71 -4.38
C ASP A 294 -13.01 -4.01 -5.16
N PRO A 295 -12.43 -5.15 -4.72
CA PRO A 295 -12.49 -6.40 -5.46
C PRO A 295 -13.91 -6.99 -5.54
N LEU A 296 -14.86 -6.53 -4.75
CA LEU A 296 -16.23 -7.02 -4.74
C LEU A 296 -17.22 -6.11 -5.47
N THR A 297 -17.06 -4.78 -5.33
CA THR A 297 -18.01 -3.82 -5.93
C THR A 297 -17.48 -3.17 -7.19
N SER A 298 -16.17 -3.25 -7.44
CA SER A 298 -15.45 -2.51 -8.49
C SER A 298 -15.55 -0.98 -8.32
N GLU A 299 -15.87 -0.49 -7.13
CA GLU A 299 -15.77 0.92 -6.80
C GLU A 299 -14.30 1.34 -6.76
N VAL A 300 -14.02 2.53 -7.24
CA VAL A 300 -12.66 3.03 -7.40
C VAL A 300 -12.35 4.02 -6.29
N TYR A 301 -11.27 3.78 -5.58
CA TYR A 301 -10.75 4.65 -4.52
C TYR A 301 -9.48 5.32 -5.02
N VAL A 302 -9.44 6.63 -4.91
CA VAL A 302 -8.28 7.42 -5.32
C VAL A 302 -7.77 8.22 -4.14
N ALA A 303 -6.51 8.10 -3.85
CA ALA A 303 -5.84 8.85 -2.81
C ALA A 303 -5.33 10.18 -3.38
N ASP A 304 -5.69 11.29 -2.74
CA ASP A 304 -5.12 12.61 -2.96
C ASP A 304 -4.16 12.95 -1.81
N ALA A 305 -2.88 13.07 -2.11
CA ALA A 305 -1.86 13.47 -1.14
C ALA A 305 -1.80 15.00 -0.93
N ILE A 306 -2.64 15.77 -1.63
CA ILE A 306 -2.74 17.24 -1.57
C ILE A 306 -1.37 17.90 -1.81
N ASP A 307 -0.60 18.15 -0.77
CA ASP A 307 0.72 18.80 -0.81
C ASP A 307 1.81 17.97 -0.09
N TYR A 308 1.50 16.71 0.24
CA TYR A 308 2.36 15.79 0.99
C TYR A 308 2.67 16.21 2.45
N VAL A 309 1.99 17.23 2.99
CA VAL A 309 2.23 17.76 4.33
C VAL A 309 0.98 17.70 5.20
N GLN A 310 -0.17 18.05 4.64
CA GLN A 310 -1.45 17.96 5.33
C GLN A 310 -2.09 16.56 5.17
N ASP A 311 -3.11 16.31 5.97
CA ASP A 311 -3.92 15.10 5.87
C ASP A 311 -4.48 14.93 4.46
N GLY A 312 -4.33 13.73 3.92
CA GLY A 312 -4.78 13.39 2.58
C GLY A 312 -6.28 13.12 2.52
N VAL A 313 -6.80 13.04 1.31
CA VAL A 313 -8.22 12.80 1.03
C VAL A 313 -8.36 11.51 0.22
N ILE A 314 -9.37 10.73 0.53
CA ILE A 314 -9.81 9.61 -0.30
C ILE A 314 -11.09 10.01 -1.03
N LEU A 315 -11.06 9.86 -2.35
CA LEU A 315 -12.20 10.03 -3.24
C LEU A 315 -12.68 8.64 -3.66
N ARG A 316 -13.94 8.31 -3.35
CA ARG A 316 -14.58 7.03 -3.72
C ARG A 316 -15.54 7.25 -4.86
N TYR A 317 -15.35 6.50 -5.94
CA TYR A 317 -16.18 6.59 -7.16
C TYR A 317 -16.91 5.28 -7.45
N SER A 318 -18.03 5.38 -8.15
CA SER A 318 -18.69 4.22 -8.74
C SER A 318 -17.84 3.63 -9.89
N PRO A 319 -18.12 2.39 -10.33
CA PRO A 319 -17.48 1.83 -11.52
C PRO A 319 -17.65 2.66 -12.79
N GLU A 320 -18.67 3.53 -12.82
CA GLU A 320 -18.97 4.45 -13.94
C GLU A 320 -18.23 5.79 -13.81
N GLY A 321 -17.62 6.09 -12.64
CA GLY A 321 -16.86 7.31 -12.38
C GLY A 321 -17.67 8.43 -11.69
N GLU A 322 -18.81 8.10 -11.08
CA GLU A 322 -19.58 9.04 -10.26
C GLU A 322 -19.01 9.11 -8.85
N LEU A 323 -18.75 10.30 -8.32
CA LEU A 323 -18.26 10.49 -6.95
C LEU A 323 -19.35 10.05 -5.94
N LEU A 324 -19.00 9.04 -5.14
CA LEU A 324 -19.90 8.47 -4.12
C LEU A 324 -19.62 9.03 -2.73
N ASP A 325 -18.34 9.28 -2.40
CA ASP A 325 -17.92 9.76 -1.09
C ASP A 325 -16.55 10.42 -1.15
N GLU A 326 -16.29 11.28 -0.15
CA GLU A 326 -15.02 11.97 0.05
C GLU A 326 -14.76 12.07 1.55
N PHE A 327 -13.55 11.68 2.00
CA PHE A 327 -13.20 11.73 3.41
C PHE A 327 -11.70 11.91 3.65
N TYR A 328 -11.35 12.55 4.77
CA TYR A 328 -9.98 12.78 5.17
C TYR A 328 -9.40 11.58 5.90
N VAL A 329 -8.11 11.31 5.63
CA VAL A 329 -7.28 10.31 6.31
C VAL A 329 -5.95 10.93 6.71
N GLY A 330 -4.97 10.15 7.16
CA GLY A 330 -3.66 10.70 7.48
C GLY A 330 -2.85 11.17 6.26
N ILE A 331 -1.64 11.67 6.51
CA ILE A 331 -0.73 12.27 5.52
C ILE A 331 -0.23 11.20 4.55
N ILE A 332 -0.27 11.49 3.24
CA ILE A 332 0.18 10.63 2.14
C ILE A 332 -0.47 9.24 2.22
N PRO A 333 -1.77 9.11 1.91
CA PRO A 333 -2.43 7.81 1.83
C PRO A 333 -1.88 7.01 0.65
N GLY A 334 -1.13 5.93 0.93
CA GLY A 334 -0.29 5.23 -0.04
C GLY A 334 -0.71 3.80 -0.38
N ALA A 335 -1.56 3.15 0.42
CA ALA A 335 -2.04 1.82 0.07
C ALA A 335 -3.40 1.49 0.70
N PHE A 336 -4.11 0.58 0.06
CA PHE A 336 -5.43 0.11 0.45
C PHE A 336 -5.42 -1.40 0.71
N CYS A 337 -6.08 -1.85 1.78
CA CYS A 337 -6.21 -3.26 2.11
C CYS A 337 -7.67 -3.58 2.50
N TRP A 338 -8.32 -4.40 1.72
CA TRP A 338 -9.73 -4.74 1.88
C TRP A 338 -9.95 -5.82 2.95
N ARG A 339 -10.95 -5.59 3.81
CA ARG A 339 -11.41 -6.54 4.83
C ARG A 339 -12.71 -7.21 4.45
#